data_59eb203e2fb603058437742c35329d95
#
_entry.id   59eb203e2fb603058437742c35329d95
#
_cell.length_a   1.000
_cell.length_b   1.000
_cell.length_c   1.000
_cell.angle_alpha   90.00
_cell.angle_beta   90.00
_cell.angle_gamma   90.00
#
_symmetry.space_group_name_H-M   'P 1'
#
loop_
_entity.id
_entity.type
_entity.pdbx_description
1 polymer ?
#
loop_
_entity_poly.entity_id
_entity_poly.type
_entity_poly.pdbx_seq_one_letter_code
_entity_poly.pdbx_strand_id
1 'polypeptide(L)'
;MKRILLIICMALFSNSILAQNSFKENSATIEAFFEKYRDTKNITTIEIGPAMVKILAAGMVISGEDDKEAMDLLRSIKSIDIMVENQEGMSHITGEMFELAKLCKGFELISSISQEGEVCRFYFASHDDSDICEFLMLVRQADQRVLMYITGGFSVSDISALGAMGGNIL
;
A
#
# COMPACT_ATOMS: atom_id res chain seq x y z
N MET A 1 10.64 40.77 -16.79
CA MET A 1 9.71 39.70 -17.17
C MET A 1 10.39 38.37 -17.42
N LYS A 2 11.42 38.25 -18.28
CA LYS A 2 12.12 36.95 -18.53
C LYS A 2 12.70 36.25 -17.28
N ARG A 3 13.25 37.04 -16.32
CA ARG A 3 13.83 36.48 -15.09
C ARG A 3 12.78 35.93 -14.12
N ILE A 4 11.57 36.52 -14.05
CA ILE A 4 10.46 36.06 -13.20
C ILE A 4 9.88 34.76 -13.77
N LEU A 5 9.75 34.67 -15.11
CA LEU A 5 9.29 33.46 -15.78
C LEU A 5 10.24 32.27 -15.53
N LEU A 6 11.55 32.52 -15.52
CA LEU A 6 12.56 31.48 -15.27
C LEU A 6 12.51 30.97 -13.80
N ILE A 7 12.22 31.85 -12.84
CA ILE A 7 12.07 31.48 -11.43
C ILE A 7 10.79 30.63 -11.23
N ILE A 8 9.68 31.00 -11.90
CA ILE A 8 8.42 30.25 -11.85
C ILE A 8 8.61 28.86 -12.48
N CYS A 9 9.30 28.76 -13.62
CA CYS A 9 9.61 27.47 -14.22
C CYS A 9 10.48 26.59 -13.31
N MET A 10 11.52 27.16 -12.67
CA MET A 10 12.34 26.38 -11.72
C MET A 10 11.56 25.93 -10.48
N ALA A 11 10.61 26.71 -9.98
CA ALA A 11 9.76 26.31 -8.86
C ALA A 11 8.77 25.19 -9.23
N LEU A 12 8.28 25.16 -10.46
CA LEU A 12 7.41 24.09 -10.96
C LEU A 12 8.19 22.77 -11.16
N PHE A 13 9.43 22.85 -11.65
CA PHE A 13 10.28 21.64 -11.81
C PHE A 13 10.76 21.06 -10.48
N SER A 14 10.94 21.86 -9.44
CA SER A 14 11.36 21.35 -8.13
C SER A 14 10.26 20.55 -7.42
N ASN A 15 8.98 20.86 -7.63
CA ASN A 15 7.89 20.08 -7.05
C ASN A 15 7.78 18.68 -7.66
N SER A 16 7.96 18.54 -8.98
CA SER A 16 7.92 17.25 -9.69
C SER A 16 9.04 16.31 -9.24
N ILE A 17 10.23 16.83 -8.98
CA ILE A 17 11.39 16.05 -8.52
C ILE A 17 11.18 15.57 -7.08
N LEU A 18 10.55 16.39 -6.22
CA LEU A 18 10.28 16.03 -4.82
C LEU A 18 9.24 14.92 -4.69
N ALA A 19 8.21 14.92 -5.54
CA ALA A 19 7.16 13.88 -5.52
C ALA A 19 7.68 12.52 -5.99
N GLN A 20 8.46 12.47 -7.07
CA GLN A 20 9.10 11.22 -7.52
C GLN A 20 10.10 10.67 -6.52
N ASN A 21 10.78 11.53 -5.78
CA ASN A 21 11.71 11.10 -4.72
C ASN A 21 10.95 10.51 -3.52
N SER A 22 9.78 11.06 -3.15
CA SER A 22 9.02 10.55 -2.00
C SER A 22 8.50 9.13 -2.24
N PHE A 23 7.96 8.80 -3.42
CA PHE A 23 7.59 7.43 -3.76
C PHE A 23 8.78 6.46 -3.66
N LYS A 24 9.92 6.80 -4.25
CA LYS A 24 11.12 5.96 -4.18
C LYS A 24 11.63 5.77 -2.75
N GLU A 25 11.58 6.82 -1.94
CA GLU A 25 11.98 6.77 -0.53
C GLU A 25 11.04 5.89 0.28
N ASN A 26 9.71 5.99 0.05
CA ASN A 26 8.71 5.16 0.69
C ASN A 26 8.90 3.69 0.30
N SER A 27 8.97 3.40 -1.00
CA SER A 27 9.19 2.05 -1.52
C SER A 27 10.45 1.43 -0.91
N ALA A 28 11.57 2.14 -0.93
CA ALA A 28 12.82 1.66 -0.33
C ALA A 28 12.72 1.44 1.18
N THR A 29 11.98 2.29 1.90
CA THR A 29 11.76 2.15 3.35
C THR A 29 10.91 0.91 3.65
N ILE A 30 9.85 0.70 2.89
CA ILE A 30 8.94 -0.43 3.05
C ILE A 30 9.63 -1.74 2.63
N GLU A 31 10.33 -1.75 1.49
CA GLU A 31 11.15 -2.90 1.05
C GLU A 31 12.19 -3.30 2.09
N ALA A 32 12.91 -2.33 2.67
CA ALA A 32 13.88 -2.59 3.72
C ALA A 32 13.22 -3.20 4.98
N PHE A 33 11.99 -2.83 5.29
CA PHE A 33 11.22 -3.43 6.37
C PHE A 33 10.85 -4.89 6.06
N PHE A 34 10.38 -5.19 4.85
CA PHE A 34 10.09 -6.55 4.41
C PHE A 34 11.36 -7.43 4.42
N GLU A 35 12.47 -6.93 3.89
CA GLU A 35 13.75 -7.65 3.89
C GLU A 35 14.25 -7.94 5.30
N LYS A 36 14.14 -6.97 6.24
CA LYS A 36 14.55 -7.15 7.63
C LYS A 36 13.89 -8.35 8.30
N TYR A 37 12.65 -8.65 7.94
CA TYR A 37 11.84 -9.68 8.58
C TYR A 37 11.59 -10.93 7.71
N ARG A 38 12.06 -10.97 6.47
CA ARG A 38 11.82 -12.05 5.49
C ARG A 38 12.14 -13.44 6.04
N ASP A 39 13.29 -13.59 6.71
CA ASP A 39 13.75 -14.87 7.23
C ASP A 39 13.43 -15.08 8.72
N THR A 40 12.55 -14.24 9.27
CA THR A 40 12.17 -14.36 10.67
C THR A 40 11.17 -15.50 10.87
N LYS A 41 11.39 -16.31 11.89
CA LYS A 41 10.47 -17.41 12.24
C LYS A 41 9.07 -16.87 12.51
N ASN A 42 8.05 -17.58 12.03
CA ASN A 42 6.63 -17.25 12.12
C ASN A 42 6.19 -16.03 11.27
N ILE A 43 7.07 -15.49 10.44
CA ILE A 43 6.73 -14.48 9.44
C ILE A 43 6.67 -15.13 8.07
N THR A 44 5.60 -14.82 7.33
CA THR A 44 5.43 -15.18 5.92
C THR A 44 5.36 -13.90 5.11
N THR A 45 6.17 -13.80 4.05
CA THR A 45 6.11 -12.71 3.08
C THR A 45 5.60 -13.22 1.75
N ILE A 46 4.71 -12.46 1.11
CA ILE A 46 4.14 -12.75 -0.21
C ILE A 46 4.36 -11.51 -1.07
N GLU A 47 5.01 -11.67 -2.21
CA GLU A 47 5.26 -10.62 -3.17
C GLU A 47 4.57 -10.94 -4.49
N ILE A 48 3.66 -10.09 -4.92
CA ILE A 48 2.87 -10.24 -6.14
C ILE A 48 3.24 -9.08 -7.07
N GLY A 49 4.09 -9.39 -8.04
CA GLY A 49 4.52 -8.42 -9.04
C GLY A 49 3.52 -8.24 -10.19
N PRO A 50 3.77 -7.29 -11.10
CA PRO A 50 2.84 -6.88 -12.15
C PRO A 50 2.39 -8.02 -13.08
N ALA A 51 3.26 -9.00 -13.34
CA ALA A 51 2.93 -10.13 -14.19
C ALA A 51 1.87 -11.03 -13.54
N MET A 52 2.00 -11.30 -12.24
CA MET A 52 1.06 -12.12 -11.50
C MET A 52 -0.28 -11.40 -11.32
N VAL A 53 -0.28 -10.10 -11.05
CA VAL A 53 -1.51 -9.29 -10.97
C VAL A 53 -2.31 -9.39 -12.29
N LYS A 54 -1.64 -9.32 -13.44
CA LYS A 54 -2.28 -9.50 -14.76
C LYS A 54 -2.87 -10.90 -14.94
N ILE A 55 -2.21 -11.93 -14.44
CA ILE A 55 -2.71 -13.31 -14.49
C ILE A 55 -3.95 -13.45 -13.61
N LEU A 56 -3.95 -12.87 -12.41
CA LEU A 56 -5.12 -12.87 -11.52
C LEU A 56 -6.32 -12.15 -12.17
N ALA A 57 -6.10 -10.97 -12.75
CA ALA A 57 -7.14 -10.24 -13.47
C ALA A 57 -7.70 -11.03 -14.66
N ALA A 58 -6.84 -11.72 -15.42
CA ALA A 58 -7.28 -12.59 -16.53
C ALA A 58 -8.08 -13.81 -16.02
N GLY A 59 -7.69 -14.37 -14.87
CA GLY A 59 -8.39 -15.48 -14.23
C GLY A 59 -9.83 -15.14 -13.83
N MET A 60 -10.09 -13.92 -13.35
CA MET A 60 -11.44 -13.45 -13.01
C MET A 60 -12.36 -13.42 -14.24
N VAL A 61 -11.85 -12.99 -15.40
CA VAL A 61 -12.60 -13.01 -16.66
C VAL A 61 -13.03 -14.44 -17.03
N ILE A 62 -12.14 -15.42 -16.83
CA ILE A 62 -12.41 -16.83 -17.16
C ILE A 62 -13.42 -17.44 -16.20
N SER A 63 -13.43 -17.04 -14.93
CA SER A 63 -14.39 -17.54 -13.92
C SER A 63 -15.81 -16.99 -14.08
N GLY A 64 -16.01 -16.01 -14.95
CA GLY A 64 -17.33 -15.39 -15.20
C GLY A 64 -17.73 -14.39 -14.11
N GLU A 65 -16.81 -13.94 -13.29
CA GLU A 65 -17.00 -12.83 -12.38
C GLU A 65 -16.86 -11.52 -13.17
N ASP A 66 -17.98 -11.07 -13.77
CA ASP A 66 -18.05 -9.84 -14.58
C ASP A 66 -18.08 -8.56 -13.71
N ASP A 67 -17.35 -8.52 -12.61
CA ASP A 67 -17.17 -7.29 -11.85
C ASP A 67 -16.13 -6.40 -12.53
N LYS A 68 -16.63 -5.51 -13.37
CA LYS A 68 -15.82 -4.59 -14.14
C LYS A 68 -14.97 -3.67 -13.24
N GLU A 69 -15.51 -3.23 -12.11
CA GLU A 69 -14.82 -2.33 -11.18
C GLU A 69 -13.64 -3.04 -10.52
N ALA A 70 -13.83 -4.28 -10.05
CA ALA A 70 -12.77 -5.10 -9.50
C ALA A 70 -11.66 -5.41 -10.53
N MET A 71 -12.05 -5.68 -11.77
CA MET A 71 -11.09 -5.93 -12.84
C MET A 71 -10.28 -4.68 -13.21
N ASP A 72 -10.92 -3.53 -13.31
CA ASP A 72 -10.25 -2.27 -13.63
C ASP A 72 -9.29 -1.88 -12.50
N LEU A 73 -9.68 -2.10 -11.24
CA LEU A 73 -8.80 -1.91 -10.09
C LEU A 73 -7.59 -2.86 -10.13
N LEU A 74 -7.80 -4.17 -10.34
CA LEU A 74 -6.69 -5.12 -10.44
C LEU A 74 -5.72 -4.74 -11.56
N ARG A 75 -6.21 -4.26 -12.70
CA ARG A 75 -5.35 -3.81 -13.81
C ARG A 75 -4.53 -2.57 -13.45
N SER A 76 -5.02 -1.73 -12.56
CA SER A 76 -4.32 -0.53 -12.09
C SER A 76 -3.21 -0.84 -11.08
N ILE A 77 -3.26 -1.99 -10.40
CA ILE A 77 -2.28 -2.42 -9.41
C ILE A 77 -0.95 -2.81 -10.10
N LYS A 78 0.16 -2.35 -9.55
CA LYS A 78 1.52 -2.67 -9.99
C LYS A 78 2.16 -3.74 -9.12
N SER A 79 2.03 -3.65 -7.80
CA SER A 79 2.52 -4.66 -6.87
C SER A 79 1.63 -4.79 -5.65
N ILE A 80 1.66 -5.96 -5.04
CA ILE A 80 1.07 -6.24 -3.72
C ILE A 80 2.12 -6.99 -2.91
N ASP A 81 2.52 -6.43 -1.79
CA ASP A 81 3.45 -7.04 -0.86
C ASP A 81 2.73 -7.25 0.48
N ILE A 82 2.75 -8.48 0.98
CA ILE A 82 2.05 -8.87 2.20
C ILE A 82 3.05 -9.52 3.16
N MET A 83 3.02 -9.10 4.42
CA MET A 83 3.72 -9.73 5.51
C MET A 83 2.71 -10.16 6.55
N VAL A 84 2.78 -11.42 6.95
CA VAL A 84 1.94 -12.00 7.99
C VAL A 84 2.83 -12.57 9.08
N GLU A 85 2.70 -12.07 10.31
CA GLU A 85 3.27 -12.68 11.50
C GLU A 85 2.18 -13.46 12.22
N ASN A 86 2.34 -14.77 12.33
CA ASN A 86 1.51 -15.65 13.15
C ASN A 86 2.24 -15.93 14.46
N GLN A 87 1.71 -15.44 15.57
CA GLN A 87 2.40 -15.56 16.83
C GLN A 87 1.45 -15.74 18.02
N GLU A 88 1.76 -16.74 18.84
CA GLU A 88 1.25 -16.82 20.20
C GLU A 88 2.24 -16.09 21.12
N GLY A 89 1.86 -14.92 21.63
CA GLY A 89 2.67 -14.15 22.57
C GLY A 89 3.17 -12.80 22.08
N MET A 90 4.40 -12.43 22.43
CA MET A 90 4.93 -11.08 22.14
C MET A 90 5.39 -10.97 20.68
N SER A 91 4.80 -10.03 19.94
CA SER A 91 5.16 -9.75 18.55
C SER A 91 6.50 -9.03 18.45
N HIS A 92 7.33 -9.43 17.48
CA HIS A 92 8.58 -8.76 17.16
C HIS A 92 8.38 -7.51 16.31
N ILE A 93 7.30 -7.47 15.49
CA ILE A 93 7.11 -6.42 14.48
C ILE A 93 6.07 -5.36 14.85
N THR A 94 5.22 -5.60 15.88
CA THR A 94 4.04 -4.73 16.13
C THR A 94 4.41 -3.25 16.27
N GLY A 95 5.41 -2.92 17.08
CA GLY A 95 5.80 -1.53 17.33
C GLY A 95 6.32 -0.86 16.07
N GLU A 96 7.26 -1.51 15.38
CA GLU A 96 7.90 -0.98 14.19
C GLU A 96 6.91 -0.89 13.01
N MET A 97 6.00 -1.85 12.86
CA MET A 97 4.99 -1.86 11.82
C MET A 97 4.09 -0.60 11.89
N PHE A 98 3.62 -0.23 13.09
CA PHE A 98 2.79 0.96 13.26
C PHE A 98 3.57 2.28 13.14
N GLU A 99 4.88 2.27 13.31
CA GLU A 99 5.74 3.44 13.06
C GLU A 99 6.09 3.57 11.57
N LEU A 100 6.01 2.50 10.77
CA LEU A 100 6.39 2.50 9.36
C LEU A 100 5.66 3.59 8.55
N ALA A 101 4.34 3.72 8.74
CA ALA A 101 3.56 4.76 8.06
C ALA A 101 3.99 6.19 8.41
N LYS A 102 4.59 6.39 9.59
CA LYS A 102 5.12 7.72 10.00
C LYS A 102 6.51 7.99 9.42
N LEU A 103 7.28 6.95 9.12
CA LEU A 103 8.60 7.07 8.48
C LEU A 103 8.46 7.40 6.99
N CYS A 104 7.36 7.01 6.38
CA CYS A 104 7.06 7.27 4.97
C CYS A 104 6.41 8.64 4.77
N LYS A 105 6.75 9.30 3.67
CA LYS A 105 6.24 10.64 3.34
C LYS A 105 4.91 10.57 2.61
N GLY A 106 4.00 11.50 2.94
CA GLY A 106 2.74 11.66 2.21
C GLY A 106 1.65 10.65 2.55
N PHE A 107 1.90 9.68 3.44
CA PHE A 107 0.84 8.80 3.90
C PHE A 107 -0.13 9.53 4.83
N GLU A 108 -1.39 9.49 4.47
CA GLU A 108 -2.50 9.99 5.27
C GLU A 108 -3.32 8.80 5.81
N LEU A 109 -3.69 8.86 7.09
CA LEU A 109 -4.58 7.88 7.70
C LEU A 109 -5.99 8.10 7.17
N ILE A 110 -6.50 7.19 6.35
CA ILE A 110 -7.85 7.27 5.77
C ILE A 110 -8.92 6.59 6.64
N SER A 111 -8.52 5.55 7.39
CA SER A 111 -9.42 4.86 8.31
C SER A 111 -8.65 4.18 9.44
N SER A 112 -9.29 4.10 10.62
CA SER A 112 -8.81 3.34 11.76
C SER A 112 -9.97 2.67 12.45
N ILE A 113 -9.93 1.33 12.52
CA ILE A 113 -10.90 0.50 13.21
C ILE A 113 -10.21 -0.07 14.45
N SER A 114 -10.88 0.03 15.61
CA SER A 114 -10.36 -0.51 16.86
C SER A 114 -11.49 -1.17 17.61
N GLN A 115 -11.38 -2.47 17.86
CA GLN A 115 -12.39 -3.26 18.56
C GLN A 115 -11.71 -4.36 19.39
N GLU A 116 -12.06 -4.48 20.66
CA GLU A 116 -11.60 -5.56 21.57
C GLU A 116 -10.08 -5.78 21.63
N GLY A 117 -9.29 -4.72 21.42
CA GLY A 117 -7.83 -4.79 21.39
C GLY A 117 -7.23 -5.06 20.00
N GLU A 118 -8.06 -5.37 19.03
CA GLU A 118 -7.67 -5.43 17.64
C GLU A 118 -7.63 -4.03 17.02
N VAL A 119 -6.72 -3.83 16.08
CA VAL A 119 -6.55 -2.55 15.38
C VAL A 119 -6.31 -2.80 13.92
N CYS A 120 -7.07 -2.12 13.06
CA CYS A 120 -6.81 -2.06 11.63
C CYS A 120 -6.66 -0.59 11.23
N ARG A 121 -5.59 -0.24 10.51
CA ARG A 121 -5.33 1.11 10.02
C ARG A 121 -5.05 1.06 8.53
N PHE A 122 -5.65 2.01 7.82
CA PHE A 122 -5.52 2.19 6.39
C PHE A 122 -4.89 3.54 6.10
N TYR A 123 -3.80 3.54 5.36
CA TYR A 123 -3.10 4.74 4.93
C TYR A 123 -3.05 4.79 3.41
N PHE A 124 -3.06 5.99 2.88
CA PHE A 124 -2.98 6.24 1.45
C PHE A 124 -2.02 7.38 1.17
N ALA A 125 -1.23 7.26 0.13
CA ALA A 125 -0.40 8.32 -0.40
C ALA A 125 -0.63 8.44 -1.91
N SER A 126 -0.84 9.68 -2.37
CA SER A 126 -0.93 10.02 -3.78
C SER A 126 0.25 10.92 -4.14
N HIS A 127 0.81 10.71 -5.31
CA HIS A 127 1.92 11.49 -5.82
C HIS A 127 1.44 12.24 -7.07
N ASP A 128 1.17 13.54 -6.92
CA ASP A 128 0.51 14.41 -7.92
C ASP A 128 1.17 14.41 -9.31
N ASP A 129 2.45 14.09 -9.38
CA ASP A 129 3.23 14.07 -10.63
C ASP A 129 3.47 12.67 -11.19
N SER A 130 2.90 11.65 -10.59
CA SER A 130 2.96 10.28 -11.08
C SER A 130 1.59 9.62 -10.94
N ASP A 131 1.19 8.85 -11.96
CA ASP A 131 0.00 7.99 -11.86
C ASP A 131 0.19 6.84 -10.87
N ILE A 132 1.02 7.04 -9.82
CA ILE A 132 1.33 6.04 -8.80
C ILE A 132 0.75 6.50 -7.46
N CYS A 133 -0.07 5.64 -6.90
CA CYS A 133 -0.57 5.74 -5.53
C CYS A 133 -0.03 4.59 -4.70
N GLU A 134 0.00 4.79 -3.40
CA GLU A 134 0.43 3.82 -2.41
C GLU A 134 -0.67 3.60 -1.39
N PHE A 135 -0.94 2.35 -1.07
CA PHE A 135 -1.88 1.96 -0.01
C PHE A 135 -1.16 1.07 0.99
N LEU A 136 -1.30 1.38 2.27
CA LEU A 136 -0.71 0.61 3.34
C LEU A 136 -1.80 0.22 4.36
N MET A 137 -1.97 -1.08 4.57
CA MET A 137 -2.87 -1.62 5.57
C MET A 137 -2.07 -2.29 6.70
N LEU A 138 -2.36 -1.90 7.92
CA LEU A 138 -1.74 -2.44 9.13
C LEU A 138 -2.82 -3.06 10.01
N VAL A 139 -2.72 -4.36 10.26
CA VAL A 139 -3.66 -5.10 11.11
C VAL A 139 -2.93 -5.71 12.31
N ARG A 140 -3.51 -5.54 13.49
CA ARG A 140 -3.11 -6.23 14.72
C ARG A 140 -4.32 -6.93 15.29
N GLN A 141 -4.26 -8.26 15.35
CA GLN A 141 -5.21 -9.12 16.05
C GLN A 141 -4.53 -9.81 17.24
N ALA A 142 -5.25 -10.62 17.98
CA ALA A 142 -4.72 -11.30 19.17
C ALA A 142 -3.51 -12.18 18.86
N ASP A 143 -3.57 -12.94 17.76
CA ASP A 143 -2.58 -13.94 17.34
C ASP A 143 -1.93 -13.65 15.99
N GLN A 144 -2.31 -12.56 15.33
CA GLN A 144 -1.84 -12.25 13.97
C GLN A 144 -1.51 -10.78 13.79
N ARG A 145 -0.51 -10.50 12.98
CA ARG A 145 -0.14 -9.17 12.47
C ARG A 145 -0.07 -9.23 10.96
N VAL A 146 -0.71 -8.30 10.29
CA VAL A 146 -0.68 -8.21 8.83
C VAL A 146 -0.25 -6.81 8.42
N LEU A 147 0.74 -6.75 7.55
CA LEU A 147 1.13 -5.55 6.82
C LEU A 147 0.88 -5.86 5.35
N MET A 148 0.11 -5.01 4.67
CA MET A 148 -0.11 -5.08 3.24
C MET A 148 0.25 -3.75 2.61
N TYR A 149 1.07 -3.78 1.59
CA TYR A 149 1.48 -2.63 0.80
C TYR A 149 1.11 -2.85 -0.66
N ILE A 150 0.37 -1.92 -1.22
CA ILE A 150 -0.10 -1.97 -2.62
C ILE A 150 0.37 -0.71 -3.33
N THR A 151 0.93 -0.88 -4.53
CA THR A 151 1.27 0.22 -5.42
C THR A 151 0.53 0.12 -6.75
N GLY A 152 0.17 1.26 -7.34
CA GLY A 152 -0.54 1.26 -8.63
C GLY A 152 -1.15 2.59 -8.99
N GLY A 153 -1.91 2.61 -10.08
CA GLY A 153 -2.66 3.78 -10.57
C GLY A 153 -4.13 3.77 -10.12
N PHE A 154 -4.39 3.64 -8.83
CA PHE A 154 -5.73 3.57 -8.24
C PHE A 154 -6.01 4.79 -7.36
N SER A 155 -7.29 5.05 -7.07
CA SER A 155 -7.75 6.10 -6.17
C SER A 155 -8.23 5.54 -4.81
N VAL A 156 -8.47 6.42 -3.85
CA VAL A 156 -9.11 6.05 -2.57
C VAL A 156 -10.50 5.44 -2.79
N SER A 157 -11.26 5.91 -3.80
CA SER A 157 -12.57 5.35 -4.13
C SER A 157 -12.49 3.91 -4.61
N ASP A 158 -11.46 3.56 -5.39
CA ASP A 158 -11.26 2.20 -5.88
C ASP A 158 -10.94 1.24 -4.73
N ILE A 159 -10.10 1.68 -3.77
CA ILE A 159 -9.81 0.89 -2.56
C ILE A 159 -11.04 0.73 -1.67
N SER A 160 -11.90 1.75 -1.58
CA SER A 160 -13.14 1.67 -0.80
C SER A 160 -14.12 0.64 -1.37
N ALA A 161 -14.14 0.46 -2.69
CA ALA A 161 -14.92 -0.58 -3.35
C ALA A 161 -14.45 -1.99 -2.96
N LEU A 162 -13.13 -2.22 -2.85
CA LEU A 162 -12.58 -3.49 -2.33
C LEU A 162 -13.03 -3.80 -0.90
N GLY A 163 -13.06 -2.78 -0.02
CA GLY A 163 -13.53 -2.94 1.36
C GLY A 163 -14.99 -3.34 1.44
N ALA A 164 -15.82 -2.84 0.53
CA ALA A 164 -17.24 -3.21 0.45
C ALA A 164 -17.45 -4.65 -0.04
N MET A 165 -16.60 -5.15 -0.96
CA MET A 165 -16.61 -6.53 -1.44
C MET A 165 -16.09 -7.52 -0.39
N GLY A 166 -15.09 -7.12 0.41
CA GLY A 166 -14.48 -7.94 1.47
C GLY A 166 -15.33 -8.06 2.75
N GLY A 167 -16.48 -7.40 2.84
CA GLY A 167 -17.36 -7.41 4.01
C GLY A 167 -17.94 -8.76 4.42
N ASN A 168 -17.60 -9.85 3.70
CA ASN A 168 -17.89 -11.24 4.06
C ASN A 168 -16.65 -12.03 4.54
N ILE A 169 -15.51 -11.37 4.75
CA ILE A 169 -14.23 -12.03 5.09
C ILE A 169 -13.79 -11.73 6.54
N LEU A 170 -14.54 -10.87 7.26
CA LEU A 170 -14.31 -10.58 8.67
C LEU A 170 -15.42 -11.16 9.54
#